data_d17dde7c9a2af74d53dc2b41dd9f2f9e
#
_entry.id   d17dde7c9a2af74d53dc2b41dd9f2f9e
#
_cell.length_a   1.000
_cell.length_b   1.000
_cell.length_c   1.000
_cell.angle_alpha   90.00
_cell.angle_beta   90.00
_cell.angle_gamma   90.00
#
_symmetry.space_group_name_H-M   'P 1'
#
loop_
_entity.id
_entity.type
_entity.pdbx_description
1 polymer ?
#
loop_
_entity_poly.entity_id
_entity_poly.type
_entity_poly.pdbx_seq_one_letter_code
_entity_poly.pdbx_strand_id
1 'polypeptide(L)'
;MDQPIHVAVGVLIDDKNCVLLARRVKGAHLEGFWEFPGGKVEADESVEAALGRELQEELDIVIGETSPLLQVHHDYGEKQVLLDVHRVETWSGEPHGAEGQPLAWVGVGSLDNFQVPD
;
A
#
# COMPACT_ATOMS: atom_id res chain seq x y z
N MET A 1 18.72 19.99 3.70
CA MET A 1 17.90 19.66 2.56
C MET A 1 17.26 18.29 2.74
N ASP A 2 15.97 18.26 2.81
CA ASP A 2 15.30 17.04 3.20
C ASP A 2 15.01 16.15 2.01
N GLN A 3 15.31 14.87 2.18
CA GLN A 3 14.94 13.88 1.20
C GLN A 3 13.44 13.62 1.30
N PRO A 4 12.76 13.38 0.18
CA PRO A 4 11.37 12.94 0.25
C PRO A 4 11.25 11.63 1.03
N ILE A 5 10.16 11.49 1.73
CA ILE A 5 9.84 10.22 2.36
C ILE A 5 9.42 9.25 1.24
N HIS A 6 10.16 8.17 1.10
CA HIS A 6 9.89 7.17 0.05
C HIS A 6 8.99 6.09 0.61
N VAL A 7 7.84 5.89 -0.04
CA VAL A 7 6.83 4.94 0.42
C VAL A 7 6.55 3.94 -0.69
N ALA A 8 6.64 2.66 -0.36
CA ALA A 8 6.29 1.58 -1.27
C ALA A 8 4.79 1.28 -1.12
N VAL A 9 4.07 1.24 -2.23
CA VAL A 9 2.63 1.00 -2.24
C VAL A 9 2.35 -0.21 -3.12
N GLY A 10 1.57 -1.17 -2.60
CA GLY A 10 1.25 -2.38 -3.33
C GLY A 10 -0.18 -2.42 -3.80
N VAL A 11 -0.36 -2.72 -5.08
CA VAL A 11 -1.68 -2.92 -5.66
C VAL A 11 -1.83 -4.41 -5.95
N LEU A 12 -2.64 -5.08 -5.14
CA LEU A 12 -2.98 -6.48 -5.34
C LEU A 12 -4.31 -6.53 -6.09
N ILE A 13 -4.31 -7.21 -7.22
CA ILE A 13 -5.52 -7.33 -8.04
C ILE A 13 -5.85 -8.82 -8.14
N ASP A 14 -7.08 -9.18 -7.75
CA ASP A 14 -7.51 -10.58 -7.81
C ASP A 14 -8.08 -10.91 -9.20
N ASP A 15 -8.52 -12.14 -9.36
CA ASP A 15 -9.04 -12.63 -10.64
C ASP A 15 -10.42 -12.05 -11.00
N LYS A 16 -11.02 -11.33 -10.08
CA LYS A 16 -12.30 -10.64 -10.31
C LYS A 16 -12.12 -9.16 -10.56
N ASN A 17 -10.89 -8.73 -10.82
CA ASN A 17 -10.55 -7.34 -11.06
C ASN A 17 -10.88 -6.43 -9.87
N CYS A 18 -10.64 -6.94 -8.67
CA CYS A 18 -10.78 -6.20 -7.42
C CYS A 18 -9.40 -5.91 -6.85
N VAL A 19 -9.26 -4.73 -6.25
CA VAL A 19 -8.03 -4.33 -5.59
C VAL A 19 -8.21 -4.41 -4.08
N LEU A 20 -7.11 -4.69 -3.38
CA LEU A 20 -7.15 -4.82 -1.93
C LEU A 20 -6.87 -3.49 -1.28
N LEU A 21 -7.77 -3.07 -0.40
CA LEU A 21 -7.61 -1.87 0.41
C LEU A 21 -7.63 -2.24 1.88
N ALA A 22 -6.92 -1.47 2.69
CA ALA A 22 -6.90 -1.60 4.14
C ALA A 22 -7.39 -0.29 4.75
N ARG A 23 -8.13 -0.38 5.84
CA ARG A 23 -8.63 0.80 6.53
C ARG A 23 -7.66 1.18 7.64
N ARG A 24 -7.35 2.47 7.74
CA ARG A 24 -6.47 2.96 8.80
C ARG A 24 -7.14 2.76 10.15
N VAL A 25 -6.37 2.23 11.10
CA VAL A 25 -6.90 1.90 12.41
C VAL A 25 -7.09 3.16 13.26
N LYS A 26 -7.87 3.01 14.31
CA LYS A 26 -8.13 4.09 15.26
C LYS A 26 -6.82 4.58 15.87
N GLY A 27 -6.66 5.88 15.93
CA GLY A 27 -5.46 6.51 16.48
C GLY A 27 -4.39 6.80 15.45
N ALA A 28 -4.47 6.22 14.26
CA ALA A 28 -3.52 6.50 13.20
C ALA A 28 -3.89 7.81 12.50
N HIS A 29 -2.90 8.38 11.79
CA HIS A 29 -3.16 9.54 10.94
C HIS A 29 -4.18 9.15 9.87
N LEU A 30 -5.20 9.99 9.65
CA LEU A 30 -6.28 9.71 8.70
C LEU A 30 -7.03 8.42 9.04
N GLU A 31 -7.27 8.18 10.32
CA GLU A 31 -8.02 6.98 10.71
C GLU A 31 -9.37 6.93 10.00
N GLY A 32 -9.78 5.71 9.65
CA GLY A 32 -11.02 5.49 8.94
C GLY A 32 -10.92 5.60 7.43
N PHE A 33 -9.85 6.16 6.89
CA PHE A 33 -9.63 6.20 5.45
C PHE A 33 -9.12 4.85 4.96
N TRP A 34 -9.54 4.48 3.76
CA TRP A 34 -9.06 3.27 3.09
C TRP A 34 -7.85 3.61 2.24
N GLU A 35 -6.88 2.70 2.20
CA GLU A 35 -5.65 2.92 1.46
C GLU A 35 -5.13 1.62 0.89
N PHE A 36 -4.27 1.72 -0.12
CA PHE A 36 -3.52 0.57 -0.58
C PHE A 36 -2.47 0.21 0.48
N PRO A 37 -2.19 -1.08 0.66
CA PRO A 37 -1.19 -1.49 1.64
C PRO A 37 0.22 -1.09 1.20
N GLY A 38 1.09 -0.93 2.18
CA GLY A 38 2.47 -0.55 1.94
C GLY A 38 3.06 0.19 3.12
N GLY A 39 4.22 0.79 2.92
CA GLY A 39 4.88 1.53 3.97
C GLY A 39 6.20 2.11 3.53
N LYS A 40 6.90 2.72 4.46
CA LYS A 40 8.14 3.44 4.16
C LYS A 40 9.26 2.50 3.71
N VAL A 41 9.99 2.96 2.71
CA VAL A 41 11.23 2.31 2.28
C VAL A 41 12.34 2.79 3.21
N GLU A 42 13.01 1.85 3.84
CA GLU A 42 14.08 2.18 4.77
C GLU A 42 15.42 2.30 4.04
N ALA A 43 16.39 2.89 4.71
CA ALA A 43 17.73 3.01 4.17
C ALA A 43 18.24 1.62 3.80
N ASP A 44 18.91 1.52 2.68
CA ASP A 44 19.48 0.27 2.17
C ASP A 44 18.48 -0.78 1.71
N GLU A 45 17.17 -0.39 1.62
CA GLU A 45 16.16 -1.27 1.06
C GLU A 45 15.82 -0.86 -0.37
N SER A 46 15.57 -1.84 -1.24
CA SER A 46 14.91 -1.55 -2.50
C SER A 46 13.41 -1.37 -2.25
N VAL A 47 12.71 -0.78 -3.22
CA VAL A 47 11.25 -0.65 -3.12
C VAL A 47 10.61 -2.03 -3.01
N GLU A 48 11.08 -2.99 -3.80
CA GLU A 48 10.54 -4.34 -3.77
C GLU A 48 10.75 -5.01 -2.43
N ALA A 49 11.92 -4.84 -1.83
CA ALA A 49 12.20 -5.41 -0.50
C ALA A 49 11.33 -4.77 0.57
N ALA A 50 11.17 -3.45 0.52
CA ALA A 50 10.31 -2.74 1.46
C ALA A 50 8.86 -3.20 1.33
N LEU A 51 8.39 -3.33 0.10
CA LEU A 51 7.03 -3.77 -0.15
C LEU A 51 6.81 -5.18 0.40
N GLY A 52 7.76 -6.09 0.16
CA GLY A 52 7.67 -7.44 0.67
C GLY A 52 7.59 -7.48 2.19
N ARG A 53 8.45 -6.70 2.85
CA ARG A 53 8.47 -6.61 4.30
C ARG A 53 7.15 -6.04 4.85
N GLU A 54 6.69 -4.94 4.27
CA GLU A 54 5.47 -4.28 4.74
C GLU A 54 4.24 -5.16 4.55
N LEU A 55 4.12 -5.83 3.39
CA LEU A 55 2.95 -6.66 3.16
C LEU A 55 2.98 -7.93 3.99
N GLN A 56 4.16 -8.43 4.34
CA GLN A 56 4.24 -9.54 5.27
C GLN A 56 3.78 -9.12 6.67
N GLU A 57 4.18 -7.94 7.11
CA GLU A 57 3.77 -7.41 8.42
C GLU A 57 2.27 -7.10 8.46
N GLU A 58 1.75 -6.48 7.42
CA GLU A 58 0.38 -5.98 7.43
C GLU A 58 -0.65 -7.03 7.03
N LEU A 59 -0.29 -7.92 6.13
CA LEU A 59 -1.26 -8.85 5.51
C LEU A 59 -0.89 -10.32 5.70
N ASP A 60 0.29 -10.59 6.23
CA ASP A 60 0.81 -11.95 6.43
C ASP A 60 0.85 -12.74 5.13
N ILE A 61 1.33 -12.10 4.08
CA ILE A 61 1.54 -12.73 2.78
C ILE A 61 3.00 -12.60 2.37
N VAL A 62 3.42 -13.45 1.45
CA VAL A 62 4.75 -13.37 0.84
C VAL A 62 4.53 -13.00 -0.61
N ILE A 63 5.01 -11.82 -1.00
CA ILE A 63 4.84 -11.38 -2.39
C ILE A 63 5.92 -12.01 -3.27
N GLY A 64 5.58 -12.23 -4.53
CA GLY A 64 6.49 -12.72 -5.53
C GLY A 64 6.88 -11.62 -6.50
N GLU A 65 6.44 -11.75 -7.73
CA GLU A 65 6.79 -10.77 -8.75
C GLU A 65 6.00 -9.48 -8.57
N THR A 66 6.67 -8.36 -8.82
CA THR A 66 6.04 -7.04 -8.81
C THR A 66 6.46 -6.30 -10.07
N SER A 67 5.64 -5.33 -10.48
CA SER A 67 5.99 -4.45 -11.58
C SER A 67 5.64 -3.02 -11.22
N PRO A 68 6.50 -2.07 -11.59
CA PRO A 68 6.21 -0.66 -11.28
C PRO A 68 5.03 -0.15 -12.10
N LEU A 69 4.16 0.61 -11.45
CA LEU A 69 3.01 1.21 -12.11
C LEU A 69 3.23 2.71 -12.32
N LEU A 70 3.48 3.44 -11.24
CA LEU A 70 3.67 4.87 -11.32
C LEU A 70 4.33 5.37 -10.04
N GLN A 71 4.83 6.58 -10.11
CA GLN A 71 5.33 7.29 -8.95
C GLN A 71 4.53 8.56 -8.79
N VAL A 72 4.17 8.88 -7.55
CA VAL A 72 3.41 10.09 -7.24
C VAL A 72 4.18 10.90 -6.22
N HIS A 73 4.52 12.14 -6.58
CA HIS A 73 5.12 13.08 -5.65
C HIS A 73 4.02 13.88 -4.99
N HIS A 74 4.06 13.96 -3.68
CA HIS A 74 3.09 14.73 -2.94
C HIS A 74 3.81 15.66 -1.98
N ASP A 75 3.52 16.95 -2.09
CA ASP A 75 4.14 17.98 -1.28
C ASP A 75 3.14 18.46 -0.22
N TYR A 76 3.45 18.14 1.04
CA TYR A 76 2.63 18.55 2.17
C TYR A 76 3.14 19.83 2.83
N GLY A 77 3.99 20.58 2.14
CA GLY A 77 4.59 21.80 2.67
C GLY A 77 5.88 21.52 3.41
N GLU A 78 5.79 21.05 4.63
CA GLU A 78 6.97 20.79 5.45
C GLU A 78 7.66 19.48 5.08
N LYS A 79 6.97 18.58 4.41
CA LYS A 79 7.58 17.32 3.97
C LYS A 79 7.04 16.93 2.62
N GLN A 80 7.88 16.21 1.91
CA GLN A 80 7.54 15.67 0.61
C GLN A 80 7.51 14.15 0.69
N VAL A 81 6.58 13.55 -0.04
CA VAL A 81 6.42 12.11 -0.05
C VAL A 81 6.47 11.63 -1.50
N LEU A 82 7.26 10.59 -1.73
CA LEU A 82 7.29 9.89 -3.01
C LEU A 82 6.58 8.55 -2.82
N LEU A 83 5.42 8.41 -3.46
CA LEU A 83 4.71 7.15 -3.47
C LEU A 83 5.16 6.35 -4.69
N ASP A 84 5.76 5.20 -4.43
CA ASP A 84 6.27 4.33 -5.47
C ASP A 84 5.33 3.14 -5.56
N VAL A 85 4.43 3.17 -6.56
CA VAL A 85 3.31 2.25 -6.65
C VAL A 85 3.67 1.09 -7.55
N HIS A 86 3.58 -0.12 -7.02
CA HIS A 86 3.87 -1.35 -7.74
C HIS A 86 2.66 -2.26 -7.75
N ARG A 87 2.44 -2.91 -8.87
CA ARG A 87 1.47 -3.98 -8.94
C ARG A 87 2.13 -5.25 -8.41
N VAL A 88 1.45 -5.94 -7.49
CA VAL A 88 1.91 -7.23 -6.99
C VAL A 88 1.31 -8.30 -7.89
N GLU A 89 2.18 -8.89 -8.74
CA GLU A 89 1.73 -9.85 -9.74
C GLU A 89 1.37 -11.19 -9.13
N THR A 90 2.17 -11.63 -8.15
CA THR A 90 1.96 -12.92 -7.49
C THR A 90 2.21 -12.79 -6.00
N TRP A 91 1.49 -13.58 -5.23
CA TRP A 91 1.73 -13.69 -3.80
C TRP A 91 1.26 -15.03 -3.32
N SER A 92 1.75 -15.46 -2.15
CA SER A 92 1.28 -16.67 -1.48
C SER A 92 0.73 -16.30 -0.11
N GLY A 93 -0.25 -17.06 0.33
CA GLY A 93 -0.97 -16.79 1.56
C GLY A 93 -2.26 -16.02 1.29
N GLU A 94 -3.16 -16.07 2.23
CA GLU A 94 -4.42 -15.36 2.15
C GLU A 94 -4.28 -14.03 2.88
N PRO A 95 -4.42 -12.88 2.21
CA PRO A 95 -4.29 -11.61 2.90
C PRO A 95 -5.31 -11.46 4.01
N HIS A 96 -4.85 -11.02 5.18
CA HIS A 96 -5.73 -10.71 6.29
C HIS A 96 -5.14 -9.55 7.07
N GLY A 97 -5.96 -8.91 7.89
CA GLY A 97 -5.52 -7.75 8.68
C GLY A 97 -4.67 -8.19 9.85
N ALA A 98 -3.39 -8.46 9.60
CA ALA A 98 -2.48 -8.98 10.63
C ALA A 98 -2.28 -8.00 11.78
N GLU A 99 -2.57 -6.73 11.56
CA GLU A 99 -2.46 -5.70 12.59
C GLU A 99 -3.84 -5.27 13.12
N GLY A 100 -4.87 -6.06 12.84
CA GLY A 100 -6.22 -5.79 13.30
C GLY A 100 -7.00 -4.84 12.39
N GLN A 101 -6.43 -4.43 11.27
CA GLN A 101 -7.10 -3.50 10.37
C GLN A 101 -8.11 -4.23 9.48
N PRO A 102 -9.26 -3.59 9.20
CA PRO A 102 -10.19 -4.15 8.23
C PRO A 102 -9.62 -4.14 6.81
N LEU A 103 -9.96 -5.14 6.03
CA LEU A 103 -9.57 -5.23 4.62
C LEU A 103 -10.82 -5.31 3.77
N ALA A 104 -10.71 -4.86 2.52
CA ALA A 104 -11.79 -5.00 1.54
C ALA A 104 -11.20 -5.19 0.14
N TRP A 105 -11.80 -6.12 -0.60
CA TRP A 105 -11.55 -6.26 -2.02
C TRP A 105 -12.59 -5.43 -2.74
N VAL A 106 -12.13 -4.44 -3.49
CA VAL A 106 -13.01 -3.43 -4.10
C VAL A 106 -12.84 -3.47 -5.60
N GLY A 107 -13.95 -3.62 -6.32
CA GLY A 107 -13.91 -3.57 -7.78
C GLY A 107 -13.31 -2.25 -8.25
N VAL A 108 -12.47 -2.31 -9.27
CA VAL A 108 -11.78 -1.13 -9.77
C VAL A 108 -12.77 0.00 -10.08
N GLY A 109 -13.95 -0.35 -10.61
CA GLY A 109 -14.97 0.65 -10.90
C GLY A 109 -15.69 1.22 -9.70
N SER A 110 -15.46 0.66 -8.51
CA SER A 110 -16.16 1.09 -7.29
C SER A 110 -15.26 1.86 -6.33
N LEU A 111 -14.04 2.19 -6.74
CA LEU A 111 -13.09 2.88 -5.85
C LEU A 111 -13.61 4.23 -5.38
N ASP A 112 -14.41 4.91 -6.17
CA ASP A 112 -14.95 6.22 -5.81
C ASP A 112 -15.86 6.17 -4.59
N ASN A 113 -16.37 4.99 -4.24
CA ASN A 113 -17.27 4.83 -3.10
C ASN A 113 -16.50 4.73 -1.78
N PHE A 114 -15.18 4.73 -1.83
CA PHE A 114 -14.33 4.60 -0.65
C PHE A 114 -13.55 5.89 -0.44
N GLN A 115 -13.36 6.25 0.83
CA GLN A 115 -12.52 7.39 1.19
C GLN A 115 -11.06 6.94 1.15
N VAL A 116 -10.34 7.37 0.13
CA VAL A 116 -8.95 7.02 -0.06
C VAL A 116 -8.14 8.31 -0.03
N PRO A 117 -7.08 8.39 0.77
CA PRO A 117 -6.24 9.58 0.79
C PRO A 117 -5.56 9.79 -0.56
N ASP A 118 -5.43 11.03 -0.93
CA ASP A 118 -4.70 11.39 -2.16
C ASP A 118 -3.20 11.25 -1.99
#